data_1b054515c6c05201ee391efa8deb921b
#
_entry.id   1b054515c6c05201ee391efa8deb921b
#
_cell.length_a   1.000
_cell.length_b   1.000
_cell.length_c   1.000
_cell.angle_alpha   90.00
_cell.angle_beta   90.00
_cell.angle_gamma   90.00
#
_symmetry.space_group_name_H-M   'P 1'
#
loop_
_entity.id
_entity.type
_entity.pdbx_description
1 polymer ?
#
loop_
_entity_poly.entity_id
_entity_poly.type
_entity_poly.pdbx_seq_one_letter_code
_entity_poly.pdbx_strand_id
1 'polypeptide(L)'
;MNNLLLPVGIAILAALNILDLITTRRMIDSGKGRERNPVMAWLFKMLPKQLWWLSKLPFIPAVLGLWLIGWPYGTIGVWLCCVYYAAVVYNNYRIINA
;
A
#
# COMPACT_ATOMS: atom_id res chain seq x y z
N MET A 1 -19.91 -9.95 14.67
CA MET A 1 -18.52 -10.28 14.33
C MET A 1 -18.13 -9.83 12.94
N ASN A 2 -18.92 -10.15 11.93
CA ASN A 2 -18.64 -9.74 10.55
C ASN A 2 -18.59 -8.24 10.36
N ASN A 3 -19.31 -7.47 11.20
CA ASN A 3 -19.34 -6.01 11.12
C ASN A 3 -17.99 -5.36 11.43
N LEU A 4 -17.10 -6.05 12.14
CA LEU A 4 -15.79 -5.51 12.48
C LEU A 4 -14.69 -5.92 11.50
N LEU A 5 -14.92 -6.96 10.69
CA LEU A 5 -13.89 -7.45 9.76
C LEU A 5 -13.55 -6.41 8.69
N LEU A 6 -14.55 -5.71 8.17
CA LEU A 6 -14.31 -4.71 7.14
C LEU A 6 -13.57 -3.48 7.69
N PRO A 7 -14.04 -2.80 8.75
CA PRO A 7 -13.32 -1.63 9.27
C PRO A 7 -11.93 -1.99 9.80
N VAL A 8 -11.76 -3.13 10.46
CA VAL A 8 -10.44 -3.57 10.93
C VAL A 8 -9.52 -3.84 9.73
N GLY A 9 -10.03 -4.51 8.70
CA GLY A 9 -9.26 -4.76 7.48
C GLY A 9 -8.84 -3.46 6.80
N ILE A 10 -9.72 -2.47 6.72
CA ILE A 10 -9.40 -1.17 6.14
C ILE A 10 -8.32 -0.45 6.95
N ALA A 11 -8.40 -0.50 8.28
CA ALA A 11 -7.39 0.13 9.14
C ALA A 11 -6.02 -0.52 8.93
N ILE A 12 -5.96 -1.85 8.86
CA ILE A 12 -4.73 -2.58 8.59
C ILE A 12 -4.21 -2.24 7.19
N LEU A 13 -5.08 -2.19 6.21
CA LEU A 13 -4.70 -1.86 4.83
C LEU A 13 -4.13 -0.45 4.74
N ALA A 14 -4.72 0.52 5.43
CA ALA A 14 -4.21 1.88 5.48
C ALA A 14 -2.80 1.92 6.09
N ALA A 15 -2.59 1.22 7.20
CA ALA A 15 -1.28 1.13 7.84
C ALA A 15 -0.25 0.49 6.91
N LEU A 16 -0.62 -0.58 6.20
CA LEU A 16 0.27 -1.25 5.25
C LEU A 16 0.60 -0.35 4.06
N ASN A 17 -0.33 0.46 3.59
CA ASN A 17 -0.05 1.43 2.52
C ASN A 17 0.95 2.49 2.96
N ILE A 18 0.84 2.97 4.19
CA ILE A 18 1.80 3.92 4.75
C ILE A 18 3.18 3.27 4.86
N LEU A 19 3.24 2.03 5.37
CA LEU A 19 4.49 1.28 5.47
C LEU A 19 5.10 1.00 4.10
N ASP A 20 4.27 0.68 3.11
CA ASP A 20 4.72 0.49 1.74
C ASP A 20 5.40 1.76 1.21
N LEU A 21 4.79 2.91 1.40
CA LEU A 21 5.37 4.18 0.96
C LEU A 21 6.69 4.47 1.69
N ILE A 22 6.74 4.28 3.00
CA ILE A 22 7.93 4.53 3.81
C ILE A 22 9.06 3.58 3.40
N THR A 23 8.78 2.29 3.29
CA THR A 23 9.80 1.30 2.96
C THR A 23 10.29 1.44 1.52
N THR A 24 9.40 1.77 0.59
CA THR A 24 9.77 2.02 -0.80
C THR A 24 10.72 3.22 -0.88
N ARG A 25 10.39 4.29 -0.17
CA ARG A 25 11.23 5.48 -0.13
C ARG A 25 12.61 5.17 0.44
N ARG A 26 12.67 4.43 1.54
CA ARG A 26 13.95 4.02 2.15
C ARG A 26 14.77 3.12 1.21
N MET A 27 14.10 2.20 0.54
CA MET A 27 14.74 1.29 -0.41
C MET A 27 15.39 2.08 -1.55
N ILE A 28 14.69 3.05 -2.11
CA ILE A 28 15.21 3.89 -3.19
C ILE A 28 16.35 4.77 -2.68
N ASP A 29 16.19 5.40 -1.50
CA ASP A 29 17.20 6.27 -0.91
C ASP A 29 18.49 5.52 -0.58
N SER A 30 18.39 4.26 -0.17
CA SER A 30 19.56 3.44 0.16
C SER A 30 20.32 2.94 -1.07
N GLY A 31 19.74 3.07 -2.26
CA GLY A 31 20.34 2.55 -3.49
C GLY A 31 20.27 1.05 -3.63
N LYS A 32 19.60 0.34 -2.72
CA LYS A 32 19.56 -1.13 -2.70
C LYS A 32 18.46 -1.71 -3.58
N GLY A 33 17.52 -0.87 -4.04
CA GLY A 33 16.43 -1.32 -4.87
C GLY A 33 15.74 -0.19 -5.57
N ARG A 34 14.73 -0.52 -6.37
CA ARG A 34 13.93 0.46 -7.10
C ARG A 34 12.49 -0.02 -7.18
N GLU A 35 11.59 0.93 -7.44
CA GLU A 35 10.19 0.59 -7.63
C GLU A 35 10.03 -0.31 -8.86
N ARG A 36 9.32 -1.44 -8.69
CA ARG A 36 9.10 -2.40 -9.77
C ARG A 36 8.04 -1.94 -10.75
N ASN A 37 7.06 -1.16 -10.29
CA ASN A 37 6.02 -0.62 -11.16
C ASN A 37 6.60 0.56 -11.94
N PRO A 38 6.67 0.47 -13.29
CA PRO A 38 7.28 1.54 -14.08
C PRO A 38 6.53 2.87 -13.99
N VAL A 39 5.21 2.84 -13.81
CA VAL A 39 4.42 4.06 -13.63
C VAL A 39 4.77 4.74 -12.32
N MET A 40 4.86 3.97 -11.24
CA MET A 40 5.22 4.49 -9.92
C MET A 40 6.67 4.97 -9.91
N ALA A 41 7.59 4.27 -10.55
CA ALA A 41 8.98 4.68 -10.69
C ALA A 41 9.08 6.02 -11.41
N TRP A 42 8.29 6.20 -12.47
CA TRP A 42 8.23 7.46 -13.21
C TRP A 42 7.71 8.60 -12.33
N LEU A 43 6.61 8.36 -11.58
CA LEU A 43 6.05 9.34 -10.67
C LEU A 43 7.06 9.76 -9.60
N PHE A 44 7.80 8.80 -9.05
CA PHE A 44 8.79 9.09 -8.01
C PHE A 44 9.96 9.93 -8.54
N LYS A 45 10.28 9.80 -9.83
CA LYS A 45 11.29 10.65 -10.47
C LYS A 45 10.77 12.06 -10.70
N MET A 46 9.50 12.20 -11.02
CA MET A 46 8.90 13.49 -11.39
C MET A 46 8.51 14.31 -10.15
N LEU A 47 8.21 13.66 -9.03
CA LEU A 47 7.73 14.33 -7.84
C LEU A 47 8.83 14.46 -6.79
N PRO A 48 8.88 15.60 -6.04
CA PRO A 48 9.70 15.67 -4.84
C PRO A 48 9.30 14.59 -3.83
N LYS A 49 10.24 14.13 -3.02
CA LYS A 49 10.00 13.04 -2.05
C LYS A 49 8.85 13.35 -1.09
N GLN A 50 8.69 14.60 -0.69
CA GLN A 50 7.62 15.00 0.21
C GLN A 50 6.23 14.90 -0.42
N LEU A 51 6.14 14.78 -1.75
CA LEU A 51 4.88 14.64 -2.46
C LEU A 51 4.60 13.20 -2.92
N TRP A 52 5.45 12.25 -2.57
CA TRP A 52 5.26 10.85 -2.98
C TRP A 52 3.96 10.25 -2.44
N TRP A 53 3.43 10.77 -1.35
CA TRP A 53 2.14 10.33 -0.81
C TRP A 53 1.00 10.51 -1.81
N LEU A 54 1.13 11.40 -2.79
CA LEU A 54 0.13 11.59 -3.83
C LEU A 54 -0.11 10.31 -4.65
N SER A 55 0.88 9.42 -4.73
CA SER A 55 0.73 8.14 -5.41
C SER A 55 -0.28 7.23 -4.72
N LYS A 56 -0.64 7.52 -3.48
CA LYS A 56 -1.62 6.75 -2.70
C LYS A 56 -3.02 7.33 -2.76
N LEU A 57 -3.24 8.46 -3.43
CA LEU A 57 -4.57 9.05 -3.56
C LEU A 57 -5.61 8.09 -4.16
N PRO A 58 -5.28 7.26 -5.20
CA PRO A 58 -6.25 6.31 -5.73
C PRO A 58 -6.71 5.25 -4.73
N PHE A 59 -5.99 5.08 -3.61
CA PHE A 59 -6.38 4.18 -2.53
C PHE A 59 -7.72 4.57 -1.92
N ILE A 60 -8.01 5.87 -1.79
CA ILE A 60 -9.23 6.37 -1.15
C ILE A 60 -10.50 5.90 -1.88
N PRO A 61 -10.65 6.16 -3.21
CA PRO A 61 -11.84 5.68 -3.90
C PRO A 61 -11.91 4.15 -3.98
N ALA A 62 -10.77 3.46 -4.02
CA ALA A 62 -10.75 1.99 -4.02
C ALA A 62 -11.30 1.45 -2.70
N VAL A 63 -10.90 2.01 -1.56
CA VAL A 63 -11.39 1.60 -0.24
C VAL A 63 -12.88 1.93 -0.09
N LEU A 64 -13.30 3.11 -0.54
CA LEU A 64 -14.71 3.49 -0.51
C LEU A 64 -15.56 2.53 -1.33
N GLY A 65 -15.08 2.12 -2.52
CA GLY A 65 -15.78 1.15 -3.35
C GLY A 65 -15.95 -0.19 -2.64
N LEU A 66 -14.89 -0.69 -2.02
CA LEU A 66 -14.93 -1.95 -1.27
C LEU A 66 -15.84 -1.84 -0.05
N TRP A 67 -15.85 -0.69 0.62
CA TRP A 67 -16.76 -0.45 1.74
C TRP A 67 -18.22 -0.51 1.29
N LEU A 68 -18.55 0.12 0.15
CA LEU A 68 -19.90 0.14 -0.39
C LEU A 68 -20.37 -1.24 -0.86
N ILE A 69 -19.46 -2.07 -1.40
CA ILE A 69 -19.77 -3.44 -1.78
C ILE A 69 -20.12 -4.28 -0.55
N GLY A 70 -19.38 -4.09 0.55
CA GLY A 70 -19.66 -4.71 1.84
C GLY A 70 -19.39 -6.20 1.87
N TRP A 71 -20.03 -6.87 2.82
CA TRP A 71 -19.86 -8.31 3.02
C TRP A 71 -20.64 -9.11 1.95
N PRO A 72 -20.09 -10.22 1.42
CA PRO A 72 -18.74 -10.74 1.73
C PRO A 72 -17.63 -10.22 0.82
N TYR A 73 -17.96 -9.65 -0.34
CA TYR A 73 -16.99 -9.40 -1.41
C TYR A 73 -16.05 -8.25 -1.09
N GLY A 74 -16.58 -7.16 -0.56
CA GLY A 74 -15.75 -6.02 -0.17
C GLY A 74 -14.77 -6.39 0.93
N THR A 75 -15.23 -7.14 1.94
CA THR A 75 -14.40 -7.60 3.05
C THR A 75 -13.29 -8.54 2.56
N ILE A 76 -13.63 -9.50 1.69
CA ILE A 76 -12.66 -10.41 1.10
C ILE A 76 -11.62 -9.61 0.31
N GLY A 77 -12.06 -8.64 -0.51
CA GLY A 77 -11.17 -7.81 -1.29
C GLY A 77 -10.18 -7.03 -0.42
N VAL A 78 -10.67 -6.42 0.68
CA VAL A 78 -9.81 -5.69 1.61
C VAL A 78 -8.75 -6.61 2.22
N TRP A 79 -9.13 -7.79 2.69
CA TRP A 79 -8.18 -8.71 3.32
C TRP A 79 -7.18 -9.29 2.32
N LEU A 80 -7.59 -9.54 1.07
CA LEU A 80 -6.65 -9.95 0.02
C LEU A 80 -5.63 -8.84 -0.27
N CYS A 81 -6.07 -7.59 -0.29
CA CYS A 81 -5.16 -6.46 -0.43
C CYS A 81 -4.20 -6.36 0.75
N CYS A 82 -4.66 -6.64 1.97
CA CYS A 82 -3.79 -6.66 3.15
C CYS A 82 -2.66 -7.69 2.99
N VAL A 83 -2.98 -8.89 2.52
CA VAL A 83 -1.98 -9.94 2.27
C VAL A 83 -0.97 -9.47 1.22
N TYR A 84 -1.46 -8.90 0.13
CA TYR A 84 -0.59 -8.38 -0.93
C TYR A 84 0.37 -7.31 -0.41
N TYR A 85 -0.16 -6.30 0.29
CA TYR A 85 0.68 -5.21 0.79
C TYR A 85 1.62 -5.66 1.90
N ALA A 86 1.21 -6.63 2.72
CA ALA A 86 2.10 -7.21 3.73
C ALA A 86 3.31 -7.87 3.05
N ALA A 87 3.07 -8.59 1.95
CA ALA A 87 4.15 -9.21 1.18
C ALA A 87 5.07 -8.16 0.56
N VAL A 88 4.50 -7.07 0.02
CA VAL A 88 5.29 -5.98 -0.58
C VAL A 88 6.16 -5.31 0.48
N VAL A 89 5.59 -4.98 1.63
CA VAL A 89 6.31 -4.34 2.74
C VAL A 89 7.43 -5.24 3.24
N TYR A 90 7.16 -6.54 3.41
CA TYR A 90 8.15 -7.50 3.83
C TYR A 90 9.32 -7.59 2.83
N ASN A 91 9.00 -7.61 1.53
CA ASN A 91 10.01 -7.65 0.49
C ASN A 91 10.88 -6.39 0.50
N ASN A 92 10.25 -5.21 0.63
CA ASN A 92 10.97 -3.95 0.74
C ASN A 92 11.91 -3.93 1.95
N TYR A 93 11.41 -4.42 3.08
CA TYR A 93 12.19 -4.50 4.31
C TYR A 93 13.40 -5.42 4.14
N ARG A 94 13.24 -6.56 3.50
CA ARG A 94 14.35 -7.47 3.20
C ARG A 94 15.43 -6.80 2.36
N ILE A 95 15.03 -6.06 1.33
CA ILE A 95 15.96 -5.37 0.45
C ILE A 95 16.75 -4.31 1.23
N ILE A 96 16.07 -3.54 2.08
CA ILE A 96 16.71 -2.49 2.87
C ILE A 96 17.78 -3.08 3.80
N ASN A 97 17.52 -4.25 4.38
CA ASN A 97 18.40 -4.89 5.36
C ASN A 97 19.38 -5.88 4.76
N ALA A 98 19.39 -6.04 3.45
CA ALA A 98 20.28 -7.00 2.78
C ALA A 98 21.74 -6.51 2.70
#